data_13aeec41ca78cd69903e12f12e45a4e5
#
_entry.id   13aeec41ca78cd69903e12f12e45a4e5
#
_cell.length_a   1.000
_cell.length_b   1.000
_cell.length_c   1.000
_cell.angle_alpha   90.00
_cell.angle_beta   90.00
_cell.angle_gamma   90.00
#
_symmetry.space_group_name_H-M   'P 1'
#
loop_
_entity.id
_entity.type
_entity.pdbx_description
1 polymer ?
#
loop_
_entity_poly.entity_id
_entity_poly.type
_entity_poly.pdbx_seq_one_letter_code
_entity_poly.pdbx_strand_id
1 'polypeptide(L)'
;YSISINEMNTAGAVGKQGSFGGFCYPKRKRGENMSITVSKLCANAQANYVMKLVAGKEGLGNYVRWVHLVENADVSPFLHGNEMVFMTGVGINDEVHLLKFVEELIEKRCSALVINTGKYIKSIPQSVKDCCDINSLPLFTVPWEVKLIDITYDFCHRIVTGEEIETALATALRNLIFSPENEA
;
A
#
# COMPACT_ATOMS: atom_id res chain seq x y z
N TYR A 1 -56.91 -10.81 15.05
CA TYR A 1 -56.67 -12.25 15.19
C TYR A 1 -55.23 -12.47 15.57
N SER A 2 -55.06 -12.85 16.81
CA SER A 2 -53.81 -13.31 17.43
C SER A 2 -53.49 -14.74 17.01
N ILE A 3 -52.23 -15.09 16.81
CA ILE A 3 -51.63 -16.43 17.10
C ILE A 3 -50.11 -16.20 17.16
N SER A 4 -49.57 -16.17 18.29
CA SER A 4 -48.74 -17.04 19.11
C SER A 4 -47.53 -17.70 18.42
N ILE A 5 -46.42 -17.35 19.01
CA ILE A 5 -45.11 -17.96 19.18
C ILE A 5 -45.16 -19.50 19.15
N ASN A 6 -44.24 -20.17 18.48
CA ASN A 6 -43.46 -21.21 19.14
C ASN A 6 -42.12 -21.49 18.41
N GLU A 7 -41.14 -21.69 19.21
CA GLU A 7 -39.77 -22.10 18.96
C GLU A 7 -39.70 -23.41 18.16
N MET A 8 -38.71 -23.56 17.33
CA MET A 8 -37.89 -24.77 17.35
C MET A 8 -36.56 -24.57 16.66
N ASN A 9 -35.57 -24.85 17.40
CA ASN A 9 -34.17 -25.07 17.21
C ASN A 9 -33.85 -26.02 16.03
N THR A 10 -32.74 -25.82 15.40
CA THR A 10 -31.63 -26.71 15.04
C THR A 10 -31.19 -26.64 13.59
N ALA A 11 -29.87 -26.47 13.49
CA ALA A 11 -28.95 -27.06 12.55
C ALA A 11 -28.87 -26.54 11.11
N GLY A 12 -27.73 -25.91 10.82
CA GLY A 12 -26.96 -26.24 9.61
C GLY A 12 -27.41 -25.60 8.31
N ALA A 13 -27.06 -24.34 8.11
CA ALA A 13 -26.95 -23.81 6.74
C ALA A 13 -25.51 -23.44 6.43
N VAL A 14 -24.83 -24.36 5.80
CA VAL A 14 -23.58 -24.13 5.06
C VAL A 14 -23.87 -23.08 3.98
N GLY A 15 -23.46 -21.86 4.22
CA GLY A 15 -23.50 -20.79 3.21
C GLY A 15 -22.55 -21.15 2.06
N LYS A 16 -23.11 -21.34 0.90
CA LYS A 16 -22.37 -21.44 -0.35
C LYS A 16 -21.60 -20.13 -0.59
N GLN A 17 -20.28 -20.17 -0.32
CA GLN A 17 -19.37 -19.16 -0.80
C GLN A 17 -19.32 -19.26 -2.32
N GLY A 18 -19.82 -18.24 -3.00
CA GLY A 18 -19.60 -18.06 -4.43
C GLY A 18 -18.10 -17.92 -4.70
N SER A 19 -17.50 -18.90 -5.35
CA SER A 19 -16.12 -18.84 -5.83
C SER A 19 -16.06 -17.90 -7.03
N PHE A 20 -15.80 -16.62 -6.79
CA PHE A 20 -15.13 -15.80 -7.78
C PHE A 20 -13.67 -16.23 -7.77
N GLY A 21 -13.14 -16.53 -8.95
CA GLY A 21 -11.81 -17.06 -9.18
C GLY A 21 -10.74 -16.33 -8.37
N GLY A 22 -10.42 -16.88 -7.21
CA GLY A 22 -9.49 -16.30 -6.29
C GLY A 22 -8.08 -16.46 -6.81
N PHE A 23 -7.48 -15.35 -7.20
CA PHE A 23 -6.03 -15.25 -7.22
C PHE A 23 -5.60 -15.38 -5.75
N CYS A 24 -5.21 -16.60 -5.37
CA CYS A 24 -4.78 -16.90 -4.02
C CYS A 24 -3.39 -16.28 -3.83
N TYR A 25 -3.34 -15.08 -3.28
CA TYR A 25 -2.08 -14.59 -2.74
C TYR A 25 -1.61 -15.58 -1.68
N PRO A 26 -0.38 -16.10 -1.77
CA PRO A 26 0.13 -17.01 -0.76
C PRO A 26 0.04 -16.32 0.59
N LYS A 27 -0.67 -16.94 1.56
CA LYS A 27 -0.70 -16.49 2.95
C LYS A 27 0.73 -16.59 3.47
N ARG A 28 1.48 -15.49 3.44
CA ARG A 28 2.83 -15.44 3.99
C ARG A 28 2.76 -15.69 5.49
N LYS A 29 3.60 -16.62 5.97
CA LYS A 29 3.76 -16.92 7.38
C LYS A 29 4.22 -15.66 8.11
N ARG A 30 3.64 -15.42 9.30
CA ARG A 30 4.10 -14.38 10.24
C ARG A 30 5.58 -14.62 10.54
N GLY A 31 6.48 -13.79 10.00
CA GLY A 31 7.93 -13.92 10.23
C GLY A 31 8.83 -13.44 9.09
N GLU A 32 8.31 -13.27 7.87
CA GLU A 32 9.13 -12.75 6.76
C GLU A 32 8.95 -11.22 6.69
N ASN A 33 9.81 -10.56 7.44
CA ASN A 33 9.83 -9.10 7.58
C ASN A 33 10.79 -8.53 6.54
N MET A 34 10.35 -8.52 5.26
CA MET A 34 11.17 -8.01 4.17
C MET A 34 10.34 -7.02 3.36
N SER A 35 10.49 -5.78 3.76
CA SER A 35 9.79 -4.65 3.16
C SER A 35 10.78 -3.50 3.01
N ILE A 36 10.76 -2.89 1.84
CA ILE A 36 11.56 -1.70 1.56
C ILE A 36 10.91 -0.48 2.21
N THR A 37 11.69 0.41 2.80
CA THR A 37 11.12 1.66 3.34
C THR A 37 10.79 2.65 2.23
N VAL A 38 9.82 3.54 2.47
CA VAL A 38 9.48 4.65 1.58
C VAL A 38 10.73 5.43 1.19
N SER A 39 11.59 5.75 2.15
CA SER A 39 12.86 6.46 1.93
C SER A 39 13.76 5.75 0.93
N LYS A 40 13.98 4.44 1.09
CA LYS A 40 14.82 3.65 0.19
C LYS A 40 14.18 3.51 -1.19
N LEU A 41 12.86 3.26 -1.25
CA LEU A 41 12.12 3.10 -2.49
C LEU A 41 12.16 4.40 -3.32
N CYS A 42 12.03 5.55 -2.67
CA CYS A 42 12.01 6.87 -3.33
C CYS A 42 13.39 7.53 -3.49
N ALA A 43 14.49 6.87 -3.12
CA ALA A 43 15.82 7.49 -3.05
C ALA A 43 16.23 8.26 -4.33
N ASN A 44 15.90 7.78 -5.52
CA ASN A 44 16.19 8.41 -6.80
C ASN A 44 14.94 8.95 -7.53
N ALA A 45 13.78 8.91 -6.90
CA ALA A 45 12.52 9.23 -7.57
C ALA A 45 12.41 10.71 -7.96
N GLN A 46 13.06 11.60 -7.22
CA GLN A 46 13.09 13.02 -7.59
C GLN A 46 13.86 13.25 -8.88
N ALA A 47 15.01 12.60 -9.05
CA ALA A 47 15.82 12.75 -10.25
C ALA A 47 15.18 12.07 -11.47
N ASN A 48 14.61 10.87 -11.26
CA ASN A 48 14.08 10.06 -12.36
C ASN A 48 12.68 10.49 -12.80
N TYR A 49 11.85 10.95 -11.85
CA TYR A 49 10.40 11.16 -12.08
C TYR A 49 9.91 12.54 -11.62
N VAL A 50 10.82 13.46 -11.25
CA VAL A 50 10.45 14.77 -10.69
C VAL A 50 9.51 14.65 -9.49
N MET A 51 9.59 13.51 -8.77
CA MET A 51 8.75 13.21 -7.61
C MET A 51 9.20 14.04 -6.41
N LYS A 52 8.27 14.79 -5.80
CA LYS A 52 8.56 15.70 -4.69
C LYS A 52 7.78 15.29 -3.46
N LEU A 53 8.45 15.17 -2.32
CA LEU A 53 7.80 15.06 -1.02
C LEU A 53 7.21 16.43 -0.64
N VAL A 54 5.93 16.47 -0.32
CA VAL A 54 5.20 17.71 0.02
C VAL A 54 4.63 17.73 1.43
N ALA A 55 4.50 16.57 2.09
CA ALA A 55 4.07 16.42 3.47
C ALA A 55 4.43 15.02 4.02
N GLY A 56 4.24 14.79 5.32
CA GLY A 56 4.38 13.48 5.96
C GLY A 56 5.83 12.98 6.08
N LYS A 57 6.81 13.85 6.21
CA LYS A 57 8.25 13.52 6.24
C LYS A 57 8.59 12.46 7.29
N GLU A 58 7.95 12.51 8.45
CA GLU A 58 8.22 11.57 9.55
C GLU A 58 7.86 10.12 9.19
N GLY A 59 6.99 9.91 8.21
CA GLY A 59 6.61 8.59 7.71
C GLY A 59 7.54 7.97 6.67
N LEU A 60 8.68 8.60 6.33
CA LEU A 60 9.63 8.06 5.34
C LEU A 60 10.23 6.70 5.75
N GLY A 61 10.16 6.35 7.03
CA GLY A 61 10.51 5.03 7.56
C GLY A 61 9.42 3.96 7.39
N ASN A 62 8.21 4.31 6.94
CA ASN A 62 7.14 3.35 6.70
C ASN A 62 7.56 2.30 5.68
N TYR A 63 7.15 1.05 5.93
CA TYR A 63 7.47 -0.06 5.05
C TYR A 63 6.46 -0.17 3.91
N VAL A 64 6.94 -0.40 2.69
CA VAL A 64 6.11 -0.61 1.49
C VAL A 64 6.15 -2.08 1.10
N ARG A 65 4.98 -2.71 1.02
CA ARG A 65 4.84 -4.09 0.54
C ARG A 65 4.46 -4.17 -0.92
N TRP A 66 3.69 -3.20 -1.40
CA TRP A 66 3.19 -3.18 -2.77
C TRP A 66 2.85 -1.77 -3.21
N VAL A 67 2.70 -1.61 -4.52
CA VAL A 67 2.23 -0.38 -5.17
C VAL A 67 0.79 -0.61 -5.65
N HIS A 68 -0.11 0.33 -5.37
CA HIS A 68 -1.50 0.26 -5.78
C HIS A 68 -1.92 1.54 -6.49
N LEU A 69 -2.50 1.42 -7.68
CA LEU A 69 -3.10 2.56 -8.40
C LEU A 69 -4.58 2.64 -8.05
N VAL A 70 -5.02 3.76 -7.50
CA VAL A 70 -6.39 3.99 -7.03
C VAL A 70 -6.91 5.30 -7.62
N GLU A 71 -8.06 5.26 -8.25
CA GLU A 71 -8.69 6.45 -8.85
C GLU A 71 -9.97 6.88 -8.14
N ASN A 72 -10.50 6.04 -7.25
CA ASN A 72 -11.73 6.30 -6.52
C ASN A 72 -11.58 5.91 -5.04
N ALA A 73 -12.15 6.72 -4.15
CA ALA A 73 -12.20 6.48 -2.71
C ALA A 73 -12.91 5.17 -2.34
N ASP A 74 -13.88 4.70 -3.14
CA ASP A 74 -14.59 3.44 -2.91
C ASP A 74 -13.68 2.19 -2.91
N VAL A 75 -12.41 2.34 -3.26
CA VAL A 75 -11.41 1.25 -3.27
C VAL A 75 -10.80 0.99 -1.90
N SER A 76 -10.98 1.90 -0.95
CA SER A 76 -10.40 1.78 0.40
C SER A 76 -10.66 0.43 1.10
N PRO A 77 -11.83 -0.26 0.94
CA PRO A 77 -12.04 -1.58 1.51
C PRO A 77 -11.11 -2.68 1.01
N PHE A 78 -10.49 -2.49 -0.16
CA PHE A 78 -9.59 -3.47 -0.78
C PHE A 78 -8.12 -3.29 -0.40
N LEU A 79 -7.80 -2.21 0.32
CA LEU A 79 -6.46 -1.97 0.84
C LEU A 79 -6.18 -2.83 2.08
N HIS A 80 -4.99 -3.41 2.14
CA HIS A 80 -4.58 -4.31 3.21
C HIS A 80 -3.61 -3.67 4.22
N GLY A 81 -3.14 -2.45 3.90
CA GLY A 81 -2.12 -1.73 4.63
C GLY A 81 -0.70 -2.00 4.12
N ASN A 82 0.17 -1.04 4.33
CA ASN A 82 1.54 -1.00 3.81
C ASN A 82 1.64 -0.91 2.27
N GLU A 83 0.59 -0.48 1.57
CA GLU A 83 0.68 -0.10 0.17
C GLU A 83 1.20 1.34 0.03
N MET A 84 1.97 1.59 -1.04
CA MET A 84 2.15 2.92 -1.59
C MET A 84 1.09 3.16 -2.66
N VAL A 85 0.19 4.10 -2.40
CA VAL A 85 -0.95 4.39 -3.26
C VAL A 85 -0.59 5.48 -4.25
N PHE A 86 -0.92 5.25 -5.52
CA PHE A 86 -0.81 6.23 -6.61
C PHE A 86 -2.19 6.63 -7.09
N MET A 87 -2.38 7.92 -7.40
CA MET A 87 -3.63 8.40 -7.98
C MET A 87 -3.40 9.53 -8.99
N THR A 88 -4.28 9.62 -9.99
CA THR A 88 -4.30 10.74 -10.94
C THR A 88 -5.25 11.86 -10.51
N GLY A 89 -6.17 11.57 -9.62
CA GLY A 89 -7.20 12.50 -9.13
C GLY A 89 -8.44 12.61 -10.01
N VAL A 90 -8.62 11.72 -10.99
CA VAL A 90 -9.81 11.70 -11.87
C VAL A 90 -11.12 11.65 -11.08
N GLY A 91 -11.16 10.89 -9.99
CA GLY A 91 -12.34 10.73 -9.14
C GLY A 91 -12.48 11.78 -8.01
N ILE A 92 -11.57 12.75 -7.91
CA ILE A 92 -11.55 13.76 -6.85
C ILE A 92 -12.19 15.05 -7.37
N ASN A 93 -13.32 15.41 -6.80
CA ASN A 93 -14.09 16.59 -7.24
C ASN A 93 -13.68 17.88 -6.52
N ASP A 94 -13.25 17.79 -5.27
CA ASP A 94 -12.91 18.92 -4.43
C ASP A 94 -11.95 18.54 -3.29
N GLU A 95 -11.58 19.53 -2.48
CA GLU A 95 -10.69 19.38 -1.33
C GLU A 95 -11.24 18.42 -0.27
N VAL A 96 -12.55 18.45 -0.02
CA VAL A 96 -13.20 17.61 1.00
C VAL A 96 -13.10 16.13 0.62
N HIS A 97 -13.32 15.82 -0.65
CA HIS A 97 -13.17 14.45 -1.16
C HIS A 97 -11.71 13.97 -1.08
N LEU A 98 -10.76 14.86 -1.39
CA LEU A 98 -9.34 14.50 -1.29
C LEU A 98 -8.93 14.26 0.17
N LEU A 99 -9.38 15.12 1.09
CA LEU A 99 -9.09 14.96 2.51
C LEU A 99 -9.68 13.65 3.05
N LYS A 100 -10.95 13.37 2.75
CA LYS A 100 -11.60 12.13 3.14
C LYS A 100 -10.84 10.90 2.62
N PHE A 101 -10.40 10.93 1.37
CA PHE A 101 -9.61 9.85 0.78
C PHE A 101 -8.30 9.64 1.54
N VAL A 102 -7.60 10.72 1.91
CA VAL A 102 -6.37 10.65 2.70
C VAL A 102 -6.63 10.05 4.09
N GLU A 103 -7.71 10.46 4.76
CA GLU A 103 -8.12 9.89 6.05
C GLU A 103 -8.37 8.38 5.95
N GLU A 104 -9.03 7.91 4.88
CA GLU A 104 -9.23 6.48 4.63
C GLU A 104 -7.91 5.73 4.43
N LEU A 105 -6.94 6.32 3.70
CA LEU A 105 -5.60 5.72 3.55
C LEU A 105 -4.87 5.60 4.89
N ILE A 106 -5.01 6.59 5.76
CA ILE A 106 -4.44 6.57 7.11
C ILE A 106 -5.06 5.47 7.95
N GLU A 107 -6.39 5.35 7.95
CA GLU A 107 -7.11 4.27 8.66
C GLU A 107 -6.67 2.89 8.18
N LYS A 108 -6.43 2.72 6.88
CA LYS A 108 -5.93 1.50 6.27
C LYS A 108 -4.43 1.28 6.48
N ARG A 109 -3.73 2.22 7.11
CA ARG A 109 -2.28 2.15 7.35
C ARG A 109 -1.48 2.01 6.06
N CYS A 110 -1.86 2.74 5.03
CA CYS A 110 -1.06 2.85 3.81
C CYS A 110 0.29 3.49 4.12
N SER A 111 1.30 3.14 3.35
CA SER A 111 2.69 3.57 3.62
C SER A 111 3.01 4.94 3.07
N ALA A 112 2.40 5.32 1.97
CA ALA A 112 2.57 6.62 1.33
C ALA A 112 1.50 6.86 0.28
N LEU A 113 1.30 8.13 -0.10
CA LEU A 113 0.45 8.55 -1.19
C LEU A 113 1.26 9.34 -2.24
N VAL A 114 1.07 9.03 -3.51
CA VAL A 114 1.64 9.74 -4.64
C VAL A 114 0.52 10.28 -5.51
N ILE A 115 0.45 11.61 -5.68
CA ILE A 115 -0.57 12.28 -6.47
C ILE A 115 0.05 12.84 -7.76
N ASN A 116 -0.54 12.46 -8.88
CA ASN A 116 -0.20 13.06 -10.17
C ASN A 116 -0.88 14.44 -10.26
N THR A 117 -0.08 15.49 -10.34
CA THR A 117 -0.56 16.88 -10.32
C THR A 117 -0.44 17.57 -11.67
N GLY A 118 -1.37 18.48 -11.96
CA GLY A 118 -1.36 19.30 -13.17
C GLY A 118 -2.69 19.28 -13.94
N LYS A 119 -3.28 18.13 -14.16
CA LYS A 119 -4.53 18.01 -14.93
C LYS A 119 -5.77 18.07 -14.06
N TYR A 120 -5.95 17.16 -13.15
CA TYR A 120 -7.12 17.07 -12.29
C TYR A 120 -6.89 17.79 -10.96
N ILE A 121 -5.80 17.49 -10.28
CA ILE A 121 -5.38 18.15 -9.06
C ILE A 121 -4.24 19.11 -9.41
N LYS A 122 -4.50 20.42 -9.35
CA LYS A 122 -3.51 21.46 -9.69
C LYS A 122 -2.50 21.69 -8.57
N SER A 123 -2.98 21.66 -7.33
CA SER A 123 -2.17 21.86 -6.13
C SER A 123 -2.76 21.08 -4.96
N ILE A 124 -1.92 20.68 -4.03
CA ILE A 124 -2.36 19.99 -2.83
C ILE A 124 -2.81 21.02 -1.80
N PRO A 125 -4.06 20.93 -1.29
CA PRO A 125 -4.56 21.81 -0.24
C PRO A 125 -3.74 21.72 1.04
N GLN A 126 -3.72 22.80 1.83
CA GLN A 126 -2.97 22.82 3.07
C GLN A 126 -3.53 21.85 4.12
N SER A 127 -4.86 21.75 4.20
CA SER A 127 -5.57 20.79 5.07
C SER A 127 -5.12 19.34 4.86
N VAL A 128 -4.93 18.95 3.60
CA VAL A 128 -4.43 17.62 3.22
C VAL A 128 -2.98 17.40 3.65
N LYS A 129 -2.13 18.43 3.47
CA LYS A 129 -0.74 18.36 3.93
C LYS A 129 -0.65 18.24 5.46
N ASP A 130 -1.41 19.06 6.17
CA ASP A 130 -1.45 19.04 7.63
C ASP A 130 -1.95 17.68 8.15
N CYS A 131 -2.96 17.10 7.52
CA CYS A 131 -3.44 15.76 7.83
C CYS A 131 -2.35 14.70 7.63
N CYS A 132 -1.61 14.77 6.53
CA CYS A 132 -0.49 13.87 6.24
C CYS A 132 0.67 14.04 7.23
N ASP A 133 1.01 15.27 7.60
CA ASP A 133 2.08 15.56 8.57
C ASP A 133 1.73 15.03 9.96
N ILE A 134 0.52 15.29 10.45
CA ILE A 134 0.03 14.83 11.76
C ILE A 134 0.06 13.30 11.85
N ASN A 135 -0.31 12.62 10.77
CA ASN A 135 -0.43 11.16 10.75
C ASN A 135 0.79 10.44 10.18
N SER A 136 1.89 11.16 9.90
CA SER A 136 3.11 10.58 9.34
C SER A 136 2.86 9.76 8.07
N LEU A 137 1.98 10.24 7.18
CA LEU A 137 1.73 9.66 5.86
C LEU A 137 2.53 10.43 4.81
N PRO A 138 3.63 9.90 4.26
CA PRO A 138 4.39 10.56 3.21
C PRO A 138 3.51 10.86 1.99
N LEU A 139 3.41 12.13 1.63
CA LEU A 139 2.68 12.61 0.48
C LEU A 139 3.65 13.14 -0.57
N PHE A 140 3.62 12.53 -1.73
CA PHE A 140 4.43 12.94 -2.87
C PHE A 140 3.56 13.49 -4.00
N THR A 141 4.15 14.35 -4.80
CA THR A 141 3.56 14.80 -6.07
C THR A 141 4.47 14.45 -7.23
N VAL A 142 3.88 14.12 -8.37
CA VAL A 142 4.56 13.96 -9.65
C VAL A 142 3.83 14.78 -10.71
N PRO A 143 4.55 15.41 -11.66
CA PRO A 143 3.92 16.15 -12.76
C PRO A 143 3.06 15.24 -13.64
N TRP A 144 2.03 15.82 -14.28
CA TRP A 144 1.11 15.07 -15.15
C TRP A 144 1.82 14.39 -16.33
N GLU A 145 2.91 14.98 -16.81
CA GLU A 145 3.71 14.49 -17.94
C GLU A 145 4.45 13.20 -17.63
N VAL A 146 4.62 12.89 -16.34
CA VAL A 146 5.29 11.66 -15.89
C VAL A 146 4.28 10.51 -15.92
N LYS A 147 4.62 9.48 -16.64
CA LYS A 147 3.77 8.28 -16.75
C LYS A 147 3.85 7.46 -15.45
N LEU A 148 2.74 7.34 -14.76
CA LEU A 148 2.68 6.55 -13.52
C LEU A 148 3.07 5.09 -13.72
N ILE A 149 2.85 4.54 -14.92
CA ILE A 149 3.23 3.15 -15.24
C ILE A 149 4.75 2.94 -15.11
N ASP A 150 5.58 3.92 -15.49
CA ASP A 150 7.03 3.80 -15.43
C ASP A 150 7.49 3.78 -13.96
N ILE A 151 6.89 4.64 -13.11
CA ILE A 151 7.21 4.67 -11.67
C ILE A 151 6.74 3.39 -10.99
N THR A 152 5.50 2.97 -11.24
CA THR A 152 4.93 1.79 -10.60
C THR A 152 5.67 0.52 -10.99
N TYR A 153 6.11 0.41 -12.26
CA TYR A 153 6.94 -0.69 -12.71
C TYR A 153 8.29 -0.73 -11.97
N ASP A 154 9.02 0.41 -11.93
CA ASP A 154 10.31 0.51 -11.22
C ASP A 154 10.16 0.17 -9.73
N PHE A 155 9.13 0.69 -9.08
CA PHE A 155 8.90 0.45 -7.65
C PHE A 155 8.51 -1.01 -7.37
N CYS A 156 7.63 -1.60 -8.17
CA CYS A 156 7.30 -3.02 -8.05
C CYS A 156 8.55 -3.89 -8.24
N HIS A 157 9.37 -3.58 -9.25
CA HIS A 157 10.61 -4.30 -9.50
C HIS A 157 11.56 -4.22 -8.29
N ARG A 158 11.75 -3.03 -7.70
CA ARG A 158 12.60 -2.86 -6.51
C ARG A 158 12.08 -3.59 -5.29
N ILE A 159 10.76 -3.62 -5.09
CA ILE A 159 10.14 -4.34 -3.99
C ILE A 159 10.44 -5.84 -4.13
N VAL A 160 10.18 -6.41 -5.31
CA VAL A 160 10.38 -7.85 -5.57
C VAL A 160 11.86 -8.23 -5.51
N THR A 161 12.74 -7.48 -6.17
CA THR A 161 14.19 -7.75 -6.19
C THR A 161 14.81 -7.58 -4.81
N GLY A 162 14.36 -6.60 -4.03
CA GLY A 162 14.80 -6.41 -2.65
C GLY A 162 14.47 -7.63 -1.77
N GLU A 163 13.27 -8.19 -1.91
CA GLU A 163 12.85 -9.42 -1.22
C GLU A 163 13.72 -10.63 -1.62
N GLU A 164 14.03 -10.80 -2.90
CA GLU A 164 14.87 -11.91 -3.38
C GLU A 164 16.28 -11.86 -2.83
N ILE A 165 16.92 -10.69 -2.84
CA ILE A 165 18.29 -10.50 -2.34
C ILE A 165 18.36 -10.78 -0.84
N GLU A 166 17.42 -10.27 -0.05
CA GLU A 166 17.39 -10.48 1.39
C GLU A 166 17.16 -11.96 1.72
N THR A 167 16.26 -12.65 1.00
CA THR A 167 15.99 -14.07 1.19
C THR A 167 17.23 -14.92 0.88
N ALA A 168 17.93 -14.60 -0.21
CA ALA A 168 19.17 -15.28 -0.59
C ALA A 168 20.25 -15.06 0.46
N LEU A 169 20.42 -13.83 0.95
CA LEU A 169 21.40 -13.50 2.00
C LEU A 169 21.09 -14.20 3.33
N ALA A 170 19.84 -14.19 3.78
CA ALA A 170 19.41 -14.87 4.99
C ALA A 170 19.64 -16.38 4.91
N THR A 171 19.40 -16.97 3.74
CA THR A 171 19.67 -18.40 3.49
C THR A 171 21.16 -18.69 3.51
N ALA A 172 21.98 -17.86 2.86
CA ALA A 172 23.43 -18.02 2.86
C ALA A 172 24.02 -17.89 4.27
N LEU A 173 23.58 -16.90 5.05
CA LEU A 173 24.00 -16.72 6.46
C LEU A 173 23.59 -17.92 7.33
N ARG A 174 22.37 -18.41 7.16
CA ARG A 174 21.91 -19.61 7.89
C ARG A 174 22.79 -20.82 7.59
N ASN A 175 23.10 -21.04 6.31
CA ASN A 175 23.95 -22.14 5.90
C ASN A 175 25.37 -22.00 6.46
N LEU A 176 25.92 -20.78 6.55
CA LEU A 176 27.24 -20.56 7.16
C LEU A 176 27.23 -20.80 8.66
N ILE A 177 26.16 -20.43 9.38
CA ILE A 177 26.10 -20.59 10.84
C ILE A 177 25.73 -22.00 11.26
N PHE A 178 24.91 -22.70 10.51
CA PHE A 178 24.35 -24.02 10.89
C PHE A 178 24.83 -25.17 10.00
N SER A 179 25.75 -24.94 9.05
CA SER A 179 26.41 -26.07 8.38
C SER A 179 27.29 -26.80 9.42
N PRO A 180 27.02 -28.05 9.75
CA PRO A 180 27.98 -28.83 10.55
C PRO A 180 29.24 -28.89 9.73
N GLU A 181 30.37 -28.47 10.29
CA GLU A 181 31.67 -28.78 9.74
C GLU A 181 31.71 -30.29 9.59
N ASN A 182 31.88 -30.77 8.35
CA ASN A 182 32.23 -32.15 8.11
C ASN A 182 33.64 -32.33 8.69
N GLU A 183 33.70 -32.72 9.96
CA GLU A 183 34.91 -33.33 10.48
C GLU A 183 35.19 -34.60 9.67
N ALA A 184 36.23 -34.51 8.84
CA ALA A 184 36.84 -35.65 8.17
C ALA A 184 37.87 -36.30 9.09
#